data_00542e1f7c0b489754e05d4e6849e76c
#
_entry.id   00542e1f7c0b489754e05d4e6849e76c
#
_cell.length_a   1.000
_cell.length_b   1.000
_cell.length_c   1.000
_cell.angle_alpha   90.00
_cell.angle_beta   90.00
_cell.angle_gamma   90.00
#
_symmetry.space_group_name_H-M   'P 1'
#
loop_
_entity.id
_entity.type
_entity.pdbx_description
1 polymer ?
#
loop_
_entity_poly.entity_id
_entity_poly.type
_entity_poly.pdbx_seq_one_letter_code
_entity_poly.pdbx_strand_id
1 'polypeptide(L)'
;DLREEIIRKNKESIVSTQIQALKSYSLYSEVIDTYNEIISDELYDIPLMLEWNTWRAMTMLDGGEITGNFKIDDAGQPMSTATGNMPDIVCDYGDFALTVEVTMQSGQRQYEAEGEPVARHLAKHKKATGKETFCLFIAPKINEASIAHFFTLSKTNISYYGGTSIIVPLELDVFMKMVENSYGAKFIPTPQHIRELFDYAQEVANTAQDETQWYKQLQERASKWVAA
;
A
#
# COMPACT_ATOMS: atom_id res chain seq x y z
N ASP A 1 0.93 -5.42 34.66
CA ASP A 1 1.71 -6.53 35.23
C ASP A 1 3.11 -6.53 34.61
N LEU A 2 4.16 -6.78 35.44
CA LEU A 2 5.57 -6.79 35.01
C LEU A 2 5.82 -7.76 33.84
N ARG A 3 5.13 -8.91 33.83
CA ARG A 3 5.22 -9.90 32.74
C ARG A 3 4.69 -9.35 31.42
N GLU A 4 3.56 -8.70 31.43
CA GLU A 4 2.98 -8.07 30.23
C GLU A 4 3.87 -6.95 29.70
N GLU A 5 4.49 -6.18 30.59
CA GLU A 5 5.43 -5.14 30.19
C GLU A 5 6.70 -5.72 29.54
N ILE A 6 7.22 -6.83 30.05
CA ILE A 6 8.37 -7.53 29.45
C ILE A 6 8.02 -8.06 28.07
N ILE A 7 6.86 -8.72 27.92
CA ILE A 7 6.38 -9.24 26.63
C ILE A 7 6.23 -8.08 25.61
N ARG A 8 5.61 -6.98 26.01
CA ARG A 8 5.44 -5.81 25.15
C ARG A 8 6.78 -5.23 24.69
N LYS A 9 7.75 -5.04 25.61
CA LYS A 9 9.08 -4.52 25.27
C LYS A 9 9.85 -5.46 24.35
N ASN A 10 9.75 -6.77 24.56
CA ASN A 10 10.38 -7.74 23.66
C ASN A 10 9.79 -7.68 22.25
N LYS A 11 8.47 -7.61 22.13
CA LYS A 11 7.77 -7.48 20.85
C LYS A 11 8.16 -6.18 20.13
N GLU A 12 8.18 -5.06 20.82
CA GLU A 12 8.63 -3.77 20.28
C GLU A 12 10.09 -3.83 19.78
N SER A 13 10.96 -4.51 20.50
CA SER A 13 12.36 -4.70 20.09
C SER A 13 12.47 -5.57 18.83
N ILE A 14 11.70 -6.66 18.73
CA ILE A 14 11.68 -7.54 17.57
C ILE A 14 11.20 -6.75 16.33
N VAL A 15 10.09 -6.02 16.45
CA VAL A 15 9.55 -5.21 15.36
C VAL A 15 10.53 -4.11 14.95
N SER A 16 11.15 -3.43 15.89
CA SER A 16 12.17 -2.40 15.59
C SER A 16 13.35 -2.99 14.82
N THR A 17 13.82 -4.17 15.19
CA THR A 17 14.90 -4.88 14.49
C THR A 17 14.50 -5.25 13.06
N GLN A 18 13.27 -5.74 12.86
CA GLN A 18 12.72 -6.02 11.52
C GLN A 18 12.66 -4.75 10.66
N ILE A 19 12.17 -3.64 11.22
CA ILE A 19 12.10 -2.35 10.50
C ILE A 19 13.49 -1.89 10.06
N GLN A 20 14.50 -2.00 10.92
CA GLN A 20 15.87 -1.64 10.57
C GLN A 20 16.42 -2.53 9.44
N ALA A 21 16.18 -3.84 9.52
CA ALA A 21 16.57 -4.79 8.48
C ALA A 21 15.87 -4.50 7.14
N LEU A 22 14.59 -4.13 7.16
CA LEU A 22 13.84 -3.71 5.97
C LEU A 22 14.41 -2.41 5.38
N LYS A 23 14.60 -1.39 6.20
CA LYS A 23 15.14 -0.09 5.75
C LYS A 23 16.56 -0.18 5.19
N SER A 24 17.34 -1.18 5.59
CA SER A 24 18.67 -1.48 5.03
C SER A 24 18.62 -2.41 3.81
N TYR A 25 17.43 -2.83 3.35
CA TYR A 25 17.21 -3.80 2.28
C TYR A 25 17.79 -5.20 2.52
N SER A 26 18.19 -5.53 3.74
CA SER A 26 18.76 -6.85 4.04
C SER A 26 17.75 -7.99 3.93
N LEU A 27 16.44 -7.69 3.95
CA LEU A 27 15.34 -8.64 3.77
C LEU A 27 14.73 -8.59 2.35
N TYR A 28 15.36 -7.90 1.39
CA TYR A 28 14.79 -7.72 0.06
C TYR A 28 14.45 -9.06 -0.63
N SER A 29 15.40 -9.99 -0.68
CA SER A 29 15.16 -11.30 -1.30
C SER A 29 14.01 -12.05 -0.66
N GLU A 30 13.94 -12.05 0.68
CA GLU A 30 12.85 -12.71 1.41
C GLU A 30 11.49 -12.09 1.11
N VAL A 31 11.40 -10.75 0.97
CA VAL A 31 10.15 -10.07 0.60
C VAL A 31 9.71 -10.45 -0.82
N ILE A 32 10.63 -10.53 -1.76
CA ILE A 32 10.31 -10.95 -3.14
C ILE A 32 9.92 -12.42 -3.19
N ASP A 33 10.63 -13.30 -2.49
CA ASP A 33 10.30 -14.73 -2.41
C ASP A 33 8.91 -14.93 -1.80
N THR A 34 8.57 -14.21 -0.73
CA THR A 34 7.23 -14.25 -0.13
C THR A 34 6.13 -13.82 -1.11
N TYR A 35 6.35 -12.80 -1.94
CA TYR A 35 5.38 -12.45 -2.99
C TYR A 35 5.22 -13.57 -4.04
N ASN A 36 6.31 -14.24 -4.43
CA ASN A 36 6.23 -15.36 -5.34
C ASN A 36 5.43 -16.54 -4.73
N GLU A 37 5.63 -16.84 -3.46
CA GLU A 37 4.84 -17.83 -2.71
C GLU A 37 3.36 -17.46 -2.60
N ILE A 38 3.04 -16.17 -2.39
CA ILE A 38 1.66 -15.64 -2.41
C ILE A 38 1.02 -15.86 -3.79
N ILE A 39 1.73 -15.52 -4.87
CA ILE A 39 1.25 -15.67 -6.25
C ILE A 39 1.05 -17.15 -6.61
N SER A 40 1.90 -18.02 -6.12
CA SER A 40 1.84 -19.48 -6.35
C SER A 40 0.85 -20.22 -5.43
N ASP A 41 0.15 -19.50 -4.53
CA ASP A 41 -0.81 -20.07 -3.56
C ASP A 41 -0.18 -21.14 -2.64
N GLU A 42 1.07 -20.90 -2.22
CA GLU A 42 1.85 -21.87 -1.41
C GLU A 42 1.75 -21.61 0.10
N LEU A 43 1.16 -20.47 0.51
CA LEU A 43 1.07 -20.07 1.92
C LEU A 43 -0.31 -20.36 2.51
N TYR A 44 -0.34 -20.62 3.83
CA TYR A 44 -1.57 -21.01 4.53
C TYR A 44 -2.65 -19.91 4.57
N ASP A 45 -2.25 -18.64 4.78
CA ASP A 45 -3.16 -17.49 4.89
C ASP A 45 -2.69 -16.39 3.92
N ILE A 46 -3.06 -16.53 2.68
CA ILE A 46 -2.63 -15.61 1.61
C ILE A 46 -3.04 -14.16 1.88
N PRO A 47 -4.28 -13.83 2.29
CA PRO A 47 -4.65 -12.44 2.61
C PRO A 47 -3.77 -11.83 3.70
N LEU A 48 -3.56 -12.54 4.80
CA LEU A 48 -2.71 -12.09 5.90
C LEU A 48 -1.25 -11.89 5.46
N MET A 49 -0.71 -12.85 4.71
CA MET A 49 0.65 -12.78 4.21
C MET A 49 0.83 -11.63 3.20
N LEU A 50 -0.19 -11.33 2.40
CA LEU A 50 -0.18 -10.20 1.48
C LEU A 50 -0.16 -8.86 2.23
N GLU A 51 -1.01 -8.66 3.25
CA GLU A 51 -0.98 -7.46 4.09
C GLU A 51 0.39 -7.29 4.78
N TRP A 52 0.87 -8.34 5.45
CA TRP A 52 2.15 -8.32 6.16
C TRP A 52 3.33 -8.08 5.23
N ASN A 53 3.40 -8.77 4.10
CA ASN A 53 4.52 -8.62 3.17
C ASN A 53 4.50 -7.26 2.45
N THR A 54 3.31 -6.70 2.20
CA THR A 54 3.20 -5.34 1.64
C THR A 54 3.62 -4.28 2.66
N TRP A 55 3.34 -4.47 3.95
CA TRP A 55 3.92 -3.64 5.00
C TRP A 55 5.46 -3.69 4.99
N ARG A 56 6.05 -4.89 4.84
CA ARG A 56 7.50 -5.05 4.71
C ARG A 56 8.05 -4.30 3.49
N ALA A 57 7.42 -4.46 2.34
CA ALA A 57 7.80 -3.79 1.10
C ALA A 57 7.70 -2.26 1.22
N MET A 58 6.60 -1.73 1.75
CA MET A 58 6.43 -0.29 1.98
C MET A 58 7.45 0.26 2.96
N THR A 59 7.83 -0.50 3.99
CA THR A 59 8.86 -0.10 4.97
C THR A 59 10.23 0.04 4.30
N MET A 60 10.53 -0.74 3.27
CA MET A 60 11.78 -0.60 2.51
C MET A 60 11.79 0.61 1.57
N LEU A 61 10.62 1.02 1.08
CA LEU A 61 10.50 1.76 -0.18
C LEU A 61 11.05 3.20 -0.11
N ASP A 62 10.78 3.95 0.95
CA ASP A 62 10.97 5.42 0.92
C ASP A 62 11.24 6.08 2.28
N GLY A 63 11.41 5.33 3.36
CA GLY A 63 11.80 5.84 4.68
C GLY A 63 10.69 6.48 5.53
N GLY A 64 9.41 6.38 5.14
CA GLY A 64 8.28 6.82 5.95
C GLY A 64 8.08 6.01 7.24
N GLU A 65 7.14 6.45 8.09
CA GLU A 65 6.61 5.66 9.20
C GLU A 65 5.48 4.79 8.71
N ILE A 66 5.72 3.48 8.61
CA ILE A 66 4.80 2.52 8.02
C ILE A 66 4.20 1.65 9.11
N THR A 67 2.90 1.73 9.28
CA THR A 67 2.13 0.98 10.27
C THR A 67 1.19 -0.01 9.58
N GLY A 68 1.38 -1.30 9.83
CA GLY A 68 0.40 -2.34 9.44
C GLY A 68 -0.70 -2.46 10.50
N ASN A 69 -1.94 -2.57 10.07
CA ASN A 69 -3.09 -2.75 10.96
C ASN A 69 -3.43 -4.24 11.21
N PHE A 70 -2.71 -5.16 10.59
CA PHE A 70 -2.72 -6.57 10.94
C PHE A 70 -2.16 -6.78 12.36
N LYS A 71 -2.52 -7.90 12.98
CA LYS A 71 -1.99 -8.26 14.30
C LYS A 71 -0.80 -9.20 14.15
N ILE A 72 0.17 -9.05 15.06
CA ILE A 72 1.33 -9.91 15.16
C ILE A 72 1.35 -10.59 16.53
N ASP A 73 1.94 -11.78 16.61
CA ASP A 73 2.20 -12.50 17.86
C ASP A 73 3.40 -11.92 18.64
N ASP A 74 3.76 -12.56 19.74
CA ASP A 74 4.86 -12.11 20.60
C ASP A 74 6.25 -12.34 19.96
N ALA A 75 6.33 -13.15 18.90
CA ALA A 75 7.52 -13.36 18.08
C ALA A 75 7.60 -12.41 16.87
N GLY A 76 6.63 -11.50 16.71
CA GLY A 76 6.58 -10.55 15.62
C GLY A 76 6.08 -11.16 14.30
N GLN A 77 5.45 -12.35 14.34
CA GLN A 77 4.89 -12.99 13.16
C GLN A 77 3.43 -12.58 12.94
N PRO A 78 2.97 -12.50 11.68
CA PRO A 78 1.59 -12.14 11.39
C PRO A 78 0.61 -13.17 11.95
N MET A 79 -0.47 -12.69 12.58
CA MET A 79 -1.44 -13.52 13.29
C MET A 79 -2.87 -13.35 12.75
N SER A 80 -3.28 -12.15 12.39
CA SER A 80 -4.59 -11.87 11.78
C SER A 80 -4.57 -10.59 10.98
N THR A 81 -5.37 -10.55 9.92
CA THR A 81 -5.56 -9.37 9.05
C THR A 81 -6.02 -8.13 9.82
N ALA A 82 -5.96 -6.98 9.17
CA ALA A 82 -6.51 -5.73 9.69
C ALA A 82 -7.98 -5.89 10.07
N THR A 83 -8.38 -5.20 11.15
CA THR A 83 -9.80 -5.21 11.55
C THR A 83 -10.63 -4.37 10.59
N GLY A 84 -11.87 -4.77 10.33
CA GLY A 84 -12.78 -4.04 9.45
C GLY A 84 -12.88 -2.53 9.78
N ASN A 85 -13.12 -1.72 8.78
CA ASN A 85 -13.16 -0.25 8.83
C ASN A 85 -11.82 0.46 9.06
N MET A 86 -10.71 -0.22 8.87
CA MET A 86 -9.36 0.35 8.88
C MET A 86 -8.65 -0.04 7.58
N PRO A 87 -7.78 0.82 7.04
CA PRO A 87 -6.91 0.42 5.94
C PRO A 87 -5.94 -0.68 6.41
N ASP A 88 -5.43 -1.48 5.47
CA ASP A 88 -4.48 -2.54 5.81
C ASP A 88 -3.16 -1.97 6.33
N ILE A 89 -2.68 -0.89 5.69
CA ILE A 89 -1.44 -0.22 6.04
C ILE A 89 -1.64 1.30 5.99
N VAL A 90 -0.96 2.00 6.88
CA VAL A 90 -0.86 3.47 6.87
C VAL A 90 0.60 3.86 6.78
N CYS A 91 0.91 4.77 5.86
CA CYS A 91 2.22 5.37 5.70
C CYS A 91 2.15 6.85 6.08
N ASP A 92 2.87 7.26 7.10
CA ASP A 92 2.97 8.66 7.52
C ASP A 92 4.30 9.25 7.04
N TYR A 93 4.19 10.31 6.24
CA TYR A 93 5.34 11.02 5.69
C TYR A 93 5.50 12.45 6.26
N GLY A 94 4.78 12.76 7.33
CA GLY A 94 4.77 14.10 7.94
C GLY A 94 3.73 15.01 7.30
N ASP A 95 4.02 15.57 6.13
CA ASP A 95 3.14 16.52 5.43
C ASP A 95 1.94 15.85 4.75
N PHE A 96 2.08 14.59 4.36
CA PHE A 96 1.03 13.80 3.74
C PHE A 96 1.05 12.36 4.27
N ALA A 97 0.05 11.59 3.92
CA ALA A 97 -0.06 10.18 4.27
C ALA A 97 -0.58 9.33 3.11
N LEU A 98 -0.35 8.02 3.20
CA LEU A 98 -1.02 7.04 2.36
C LEU A 98 -1.82 6.07 3.22
N THR A 99 -2.98 5.66 2.71
CA THR A 99 -3.54 4.36 3.04
C THR A 99 -3.11 3.37 1.97
N VAL A 100 -2.79 2.15 2.34
CA VAL A 100 -2.51 1.07 1.40
C VAL A 100 -3.51 -0.03 1.66
N GLU A 101 -4.15 -0.48 0.60
CA GLU A 101 -5.15 -1.55 0.62
C GLU A 101 -4.70 -2.63 -0.34
N VAL A 102 -4.76 -3.87 0.10
CA VAL A 102 -4.30 -5.03 -0.68
C VAL A 102 -5.35 -6.11 -0.71
N THR A 103 -5.54 -6.76 -1.85
CA THR A 103 -6.52 -7.83 -1.97
C THR A 103 -6.11 -8.88 -2.99
N MET A 104 -6.48 -10.14 -2.74
CA MET A 104 -6.43 -11.22 -3.73
C MET A 104 -7.74 -11.35 -4.50
N GLN A 105 -8.76 -10.56 -4.16
CA GLN A 105 -10.02 -10.56 -4.89
C GLN A 105 -9.80 -10.19 -6.36
N SER A 106 -10.58 -10.80 -7.24
CA SER A 106 -10.53 -10.56 -8.67
C SER A 106 -11.93 -10.46 -9.27
N GLY A 107 -12.02 -10.01 -10.53
CA GLY A 107 -13.29 -9.86 -11.22
C GLY A 107 -14.26 -8.93 -10.49
N GLN A 108 -15.56 -9.14 -10.71
CA GLN A 108 -16.63 -8.28 -10.16
C GLN A 108 -16.62 -8.21 -8.63
N ARG A 109 -16.23 -9.30 -7.94
CA ARG A 109 -16.13 -9.33 -6.47
C ARG A 109 -15.15 -8.31 -5.92
N GLN A 110 -14.06 -8.02 -6.63
CA GLN A 110 -13.10 -6.99 -6.21
C GLN A 110 -13.78 -5.62 -6.10
N TYR A 111 -14.55 -5.22 -7.11
CA TYR A 111 -15.26 -3.96 -7.08
C TYR A 111 -16.34 -3.93 -5.98
N GLU A 112 -17.10 -4.99 -5.82
CA GLU A 112 -18.17 -5.09 -4.81
C GLU A 112 -17.63 -5.06 -3.38
N ALA A 113 -16.49 -5.71 -3.13
CA ALA A 113 -15.88 -5.79 -1.81
C ALA A 113 -15.00 -4.58 -1.45
N GLU A 114 -14.32 -3.99 -2.43
CA GLU A 114 -13.25 -3.03 -2.18
C GLU A 114 -13.57 -1.60 -2.66
N GLY A 115 -14.46 -1.44 -3.64
CA GLY A 115 -14.69 -0.12 -4.27
C GLY A 115 -15.03 0.98 -3.26
N GLU A 116 -16.12 0.83 -2.51
CA GLU A 116 -16.52 1.80 -1.48
C GLU A 116 -15.63 1.74 -0.23
N PRO A 117 -15.31 0.57 0.35
CA PRO A 117 -14.49 0.49 1.55
C PRO A 117 -13.14 1.20 1.43
N VAL A 118 -12.43 1.03 0.33
CA VAL A 118 -11.14 1.69 0.07
C VAL A 118 -11.28 3.21 0.12
N ALA A 119 -12.27 3.77 -0.58
CA ALA A 119 -12.53 5.21 -0.57
C ALA A 119 -12.94 5.72 0.82
N ARG A 120 -13.71 4.94 1.56
CA ARG A 120 -14.14 5.27 2.92
C ARG A 120 -13.00 5.24 3.92
N HIS A 121 -12.08 4.26 3.84
CA HIS A 121 -10.90 4.21 4.69
C HIS A 121 -9.98 5.40 4.45
N LEU A 122 -9.73 5.74 3.19
CA LEU A 122 -8.99 6.94 2.79
C LEU A 122 -9.61 8.21 3.39
N ALA A 123 -10.92 8.38 3.23
CA ALA A 123 -11.65 9.55 3.75
C ALA A 123 -11.61 9.64 5.28
N LYS A 124 -11.76 8.52 5.98
CA LYS A 124 -11.66 8.47 7.44
C LYS A 124 -10.28 8.90 7.91
N HIS A 125 -9.22 8.37 7.30
CA HIS A 125 -7.85 8.72 7.66
C HIS A 125 -7.57 10.21 7.42
N LYS A 126 -7.95 10.73 6.25
CA LYS A 126 -7.85 12.15 5.91
C LYS A 126 -8.55 13.05 6.92
N LYS A 127 -9.78 12.69 7.33
CA LYS A 127 -10.54 13.45 8.34
C LYS A 127 -9.91 13.37 9.74
N ALA A 128 -9.41 12.20 10.12
CA ALA A 128 -8.84 11.99 11.45
C ALA A 128 -7.51 12.72 11.64
N THR A 129 -6.68 12.82 10.60
CA THR A 129 -5.34 13.41 10.68
C THR A 129 -5.29 14.86 10.22
N GLY A 130 -6.23 15.29 9.40
CA GLY A 130 -6.19 16.59 8.72
C GLY A 130 -5.10 16.69 7.65
N LYS A 131 -4.37 15.60 7.37
CA LYS A 131 -3.31 15.55 6.37
C LYS A 131 -3.89 15.30 4.98
N GLU A 132 -3.22 15.83 3.97
CA GLU A 132 -3.43 15.36 2.61
C GLU A 132 -3.12 13.86 2.55
N THR A 133 -4.05 13.08 2.05
CA THR A 133 -3.95 11.62 2.08
C THR A 133 -4.34 11.05 0.74
N PHE A 134 -3.55 10.10 0.27
CA PHE A 134 -3.75 9.33 -0.94
C PHE A 134 -3.96 7.85 -0.60
N CYS A 135 -4.34 7.05 -1.59
CA CYS A 135 -4.45 5.61 -1.41
C CYS A 135 -3.71 4.85 -2.51
N LEU A 136 -2.96 3.83 -2.12
CA LEU A 136 -2.39 2.83 -3.00
C LEU A 136 -3.22 1.55 -2.88
N PHE A 137 -3.81 1.11 -3.98
CA PHE A 137 -4.59 -0.12 -4.04
C PHE A 137 -3.84 -1.18 -4.86
N ILE A 138 -3.54 -2.33 -4.27
CA ILE A 138 -2.71 -3.36 -4.89
C ILE A 138 -3.48 -4.67 -4.97
N ALA A 139 -3.51 -5.27 -6.15
CA ALA A 139 -4.07 -6.60 -6.37
C ALA A 139 -3.33 -7.32 -7.50
N PRO A 140 -3.37 -8.66 -7.61
CA PRO A 140 -2.76 -9.38 -8.72
C PRO A 140 -3.26 -8.90 -10.08
N LYS A 141 -4.55 -8.58 -10.17
CA LYS A 141 -5.21 -7.95 -11.32
C LYS A 141 -6.24 -6.94 -10.85
N ILE A 142 -6.36 -5.83 -11.55
CA ILE A 142 -7.35 -4.80 -11.22
C ILE A 142 -8.57 -4.96 -12.13
N ASN A 143 -9.75 -5.02 -11.53
CA ASN A 143 -11.01 -5.10 -12.25
C ASN A 143 -11.37 -3.78 -12.94
N GLU A 144 -11.92 -3.83 -14.15
CA GLU A 144 -12.29 -2.65 -14.93
C GLU A 144 -13.27 -1.73 -14.19
N ALA A 145 -14.24 -2.30 -13.45
CA ALA A 145 -15.18 -1.49 -12.66
C ALA A 145 -14.48 -0.78 -11.49
N SER A 146 -13.46 -1.39 -10.87
CA SER A 146 -12.63 -0.74 -9.85
C SER A 146 -11.81 0.40 -10.46
N ILE A 147 -11.23 0.21 -11.64
CA ILE A 147 -10.50 1.25 -12.37
C ILE A 147 -11.42 2.43 -12.68
N ALA A 148 -12.59 2.19 -13.25
CA ALA A 148 -13.58 3.22 -13.59
C ALA A 148 -14.05 3.99 -12.35
N HIS A 149 -14.26 3.28 -11.25
CA HIS A 149 -14.66 3.89 -9.97
C HIS A 149 -13.57 4.81 -9.42
N PHE A 150 -12.33 4.36 -9.31
CA PHE A 150 -11.22 5.15 -8.79
C PHE A 150 -10.89 6.35 -9.69
N PHE A 151 -10.96 6.18 -11.01
CA PHE A 151 -10.85 7.29 -11.95
C PHE A 151 -11.93 8.35 -11.73
N THR A 152 -13.17 7.93 -11.53
CA THR A 152 -14.29 8.85 -11.24
C THR A 152 -14.07 9.61 -9.93
N LEU A 153 -13.62 8.94 -8.88
CA LEU A 153 -13.32 9.54 -7.58
C LEU A 153 -12.18 10.56 -7.64
N SER A 154 -11.19 10.35 -8.53
CA SER A 154 -10.07 11.28 -8.70
C SER A 154 -10.49 12.60 -9.37
N LYS A 155 -11.63 12.62 -10.08
CA LYS A 155 -12.16 13.79 -10.81
C LYS A 155 -13.34 14.46 -10.13
N THR A 156 -14.01 13.76 -9.19
CA THR A 156 -15.27 14.22 -8.63
C THR A 156 -15.06 14.68 -7.19
N ASN A 157 -15.48 15.91 -6.91
CA ASN A 157 -15.48 16.42 -5.54
C ASN A 157 -16.71 15.86 -4.79
N ILE A 158 -16.48 14.92 -3.89
CA ILE A 158 -17.53 14.27 -3.09
C ILE A 158 -17.34 14.63 -1.62
N SER A 159 -18.27 15.42 -1.06
CA SER A 159 -18.17 15.90 0.33
C SER A 159 -18.10 14.76 1.35
N TYR A 160 -18.77 13.64 1.11
CA TYR A 160 -18.72 12.45 1.96
C TYR A 160 -17.30 11.92 2.13
N TYR A 161 -16.50 11.94 1.07
CA TYR A 161 -15.09 11.52 1.09
C TYR A 161 -14.11 12.67 1.39
N GLY A 162 -14.61 13.86 1.69
CA GLY A 162 -13.75 15.02 1.98
C GLY A 162 -13.07 15.61 0.74
N GLY A 163 -13.75 15.57 -0.41
CA GLY A 163 -13.27 16.09 -1.68
C GLY A 163 -12.99 15.00 -2.71
N THR A 164 -12.05 15.25 -3.61
CA THR A 164 -11.53 14.24 -4.53
C THR A 164 -10.71 13.19 -3.79
N SER A 165 -10.76 11.95 -4.25
CA SER A 165 -10.01 10.83 -3.68
C SER A 165 -9.03 10.30 -4.73
N ILE A 166 -7.73 10.44 -4.48
CA ILE A 166 -6.69 9.93 -5.37
C ILE A 166 -6.32 8.53 -4.88
N ILE A 167 -6.82 7.53 -5.60
CA ILE A 167 -6.56 6.11 -5.36
C ILE A 167 -5.82 5.59 -6.59
N VAL A 168 -4.57 5.17 -6.41
CA VAL A 168 -3.72 4.62 -7.47
C VAL A 168 -3.82 3.11 -7.45
N PRO A 169 -4.51 2.47 -8.42
CA PRO A 169 -4.54 1.03 -8.54
C PRO A 169 -3.28 0.52 -9.24
N LEU A 170 -2.56 -0.40 -8.60
CA LEU A 170 -1.41 -1.06 -9.20
C LEU A 170 -1.59 -2.58 -9.22
N GLU A 171 -1.20 -3.20 -10.32
CA GLU A 171 -1.01 -4.65 -10.34
C GLU A 171 0.17 -5.04 -9.45
N LEU A 172 0.08 -6.20 -8.80
CA LEU A 172 1.09 -6.65 -7.83
C LEU A 172 2.49 -6.77 -8.47
N ASP A 173 2.59 -7.23 -9.71
CA ASP A 173 3.85 -7.30 -10.44
C ASP A 173 4.47 -5.93 -10.71
N VAL A 174 3.65 -4.91 -10.97
CA VAL A 174 4.10 -3.52 -11.10
C VAL A 174 4.59 -2.97 -9.78
N PHE A 175 3.90 -3.27 -8.67
CA PHE A 175 4.36 -2.89 -7.34
C PHE A 175 5.67 -3.60 -6.96
N MET A 176 5.80 -4.90 -7.24
CA MET A 176 7.06 -5.62 -7.05
C MET A 176 8.20 -4.99 -7.86
N LYS A 177 7.90 -4.49 -9.07
CA LYS A 177 8.88 -3.76 -9.89
C LYS A 177 9.31 -2.43 -9.26
N MET A 178 8.41 -1.71 -8.59
CA MET A 178 8.77 -0.52 -7.81
C MET A 178 9.76 -0.88 -6.68
N VAL A 179 9.51 -1.98 -5.97
CA VAL A 179 10.40 -2.46 -4.89
C VAL A 179 11.77 -2.86 -5.45
N GLU A 180 11.81 -3.56 -6.58
CA GLU A 180 13.05 -3.90 -7.28
C GLU A 180 13.84 -2.65 -7.70
N ASN A 181 13.18 -1.67 -8.29
CA ASN A 181 13.80 -0.40 -8.70
C ASN A 181 14.37 0.36 -7.49
N SER A 182 13.64 0.39 -6.36
CA SER A 182 14.12 0.99 -5.11
C SER A 182 15.39 0.30 -4.60
N TYR A 183 15.43 -1.03 -4.63
CA TYR A 183 16.61 -1.81 -4.26
C TYR A 183 17.81 -1.54 -5.18
N GLY A 184 17.57 -1.41 -6.49
CA GLY A 184 18.59 -1.13 -7.50
C GLY A 184 18.96 0.34 -7.65
N ALA A 185 18.27 1.26 -6.97
CA ALA A 185 18.50 2.69 -7.13
C ALA A 185 19.88 3.12 -6.64
N LYS A 186 20.48 4.10 -7.32
CA LYS A 186 21.78 4.68 -6.94
C LYS A 186 21.68 5.72 -5.81
N PHE A 187 20.50 5.97 -5.33
CA PHE A 187 20.16 6.92 -4.26
C PHE A 187 19.12 6.30 -3.35
N ILE A 188 18.96 6.84 -2.16
CA ILE A 188 17.91 6.40 -1.23
C ILE A 188 16.61 7.11 -1.62
N PRO A 189 15.56 6.39 -2.03
CA PRO A 189 14.25 6.99 -2.28
C PRO A 189 13.72 7.71 -1.04
N THR A 190 13.00 8.79 -1.26
CA THR A 190 12.41 9.62 -0.21
C THR A 190 10.90 9.69 -0.34
N PRO A 191 10.17 10.16 0.69
CA PRO A 191 8.72 10.39 0.60
C PRO A 191 8.30 11.25 -0.60
N GLN A 192 9.14 12.20 -1.03
CA GLN A 192 8.86 13.03 -2.20
C GLN A 192 8.73 12.20 -3.49
N HIS A 193 9.54 11.16 -3.67
CA HIS A 193 9.45 10.30 -4.85
C HIS A 193 8.13 9.52 -4.89
N ILE A 194 7.61 9.09 -3.73
CA ILE A 194 6.29 8.44 -3.70
C ILE A 194 5.16 9.46 -3.95
N ARG A 195 5.27 10.66 -3.40
CA ARG A 195 4.31 11.74 -3.64
C ARG A 195 4.18 12.06 -5.13
N GLU A 196 5.27 12.13 -5.85
CA GLU A 196 5.28 12.41 -7.31
C GLU A 196 4.45 11.39 -8.12
N LEU A 197 4.33 10.14 -7.65
CA LEU A 197 3.45 9.15 -8.29
C LEU A 197 1.97 9.57 -8.15
N PHE A 198 1.56 10.07 -7.01
CA PHE A 198 0.18 10.50 -6.75
C PHE A 198 -0.14 11.84 -7.41
N ASP A 199 0.78 12.78 -7.41
CA ASP A 199 0.65 14.05 -8.14
C ASP A 199 0.49 13.78 -9.64
N TYR A 200 1.29 12.86 -10.20
CA TYR A 200 1.16 12.39 -11.58
C TYR A 200 -0.20 11.72 -11.84
N ALA A 201 -0.68 10.89 -10.92
CA ALA A 201 -1.97 10.23 -11.06
C ALA A 201 -3.12 11.25 -11.16
N GLN A 202 -3.06 12.33 -10.39
CA GLN A 202 -4.04 13.42 -10.45
C GLN A 202 -3.93 14.23 -11.75
N GLU A 203 -2.73 14.53 -12.20
CA GLU A 203 -2.50 15.22 -13.47
C GLU A 203 -3.07 14.43 -14.65
N VAL A 204 -2.74 13.13 -14.70
CA VAL A 204 -3.22 12.25 -15.77
C VAL A 204 -4.74 12.05 -15.70
N ALA A 205 -5.35 12.01 -14.51
CA ALA A 205 -6.79 11.93 -14.40
C ALA A 205 -7.51 13.12 -15.07
N ASN A 206 -6.89 14.31 -15.09
CA ASN A 206 -7.43 15.50 -15.73
C ASN A 206 -7.21 15.54 -17.24
N THR A 207 -6.24 14.79 -17.77
CA THR A 207 -5.83 14.84 -19.19
C THR A 207 -6.16 13.58 -19.98
N ALA A 208 -6.31 12.43 -19.31
CA ALA A 208 -6.66 11.17 -19.96
C ALA A 208 -8.07 11.22 -20.59
N GLN A 209 -8.23 10.56 -21.72
CA GLN A 209 -9.50 10.46 -22.44
C GLN A 209 -10.51 9.62 -21.65
N ASP A 210 -10.04 8.56 -21.01
CA ASP A 210 -10.83 7.62 -20.25
C ASP A 210 -10.00 6.95 -19.13
N GLU A 211 -10.66 6.11 -18.35
CA GLU A 211 -10.06 5.35 -17.25
C GLU A 211 -9.01 4.35 -17.73
N THR A 212 -9.16 3.80 -18.92
CA THR A 212 -8.22 2.80 -19.47
C THR A 212 -6.88 3.46 -19.80
N GLN A 213 -6.90 4.64 -20.40
CA GLN A 213 -5.70 5.41 -20.68
C GLN A 213 -5.03 5.86 -19.38
N TRP A 214 -5.80 6.36 -18.41
CA TRP A 214 -5.32 6.75 -17.10
C TRP A 214 -4.62 5.57 -16.40
N TYR A 215 -5.28 4.42 -16.31
CA TYR A 215 -4.74 3.22 -15.69
C TYR A 215 -3.44 2.76 -16.34
N LYS A 216 -3.40 2.69 -17.67
CA LYS A 216 -2.20 2.30 -18.40
C LYS A 216 -1.01 3.22 -18.09
N GLN A 217 -1.23 4.52 -18.06
CA GLN A 217 -0.18 5.49 -17.74
C GLN A 217 0.32 5.35 -16.29
N LEU A 218 -0.56 5.01 -15.34
CA LEU A 218 -0.16 4.74 -13.97
C LEU A 218 0.73 3.51 -13.86
N GLN A 219 0.35 2.39 -14.52
CA GLN A 219 1.19 1.17 -14.54
C GLN A 219 2.57 1.47 -15.15
N GLU A 220 2.63 2.18 -16.26
CA GLU A 220 3.88 2.57 -16.93
C GLU A 220 4.74 3.48 -16.04
N ARG A 221 4.14 4.44 -15.37
CA ARG A 221 4.85 5.36 -14.45
C ARG A 221 5.41 4.61 -13.25
N ALA A 222 4.59 3.77 -12.62
CA ALA A 222 4.98 2.99 -11.45
C ALA A 222 6.08 1.97 -11.77
N SER A 223 5.99 1.29 -12.91
CA SER A 223 7.01 0.32 -13.34
C SER A 223 8.40 0.93 -13.56
N LYS A 224 8.47 2.24 -13.76
CA LYS A 224 9.71 3.02 -13.93
C LYS A 224 10.04 3.89 -12.71
N TRP A 225 9.28 3.73 -11.62
CA TRP A 225 9.50 4.52 -10.41
C TRP A 225 10.92 4.35 -9.90
N VAL A 226 11.63 5.47 -9.70
CA VAL A 226 13.05 5.57 -9.30
C VAL A 226 14.02 4.66 -10.08
N ALA A 227 13.61 4.16 -11.23
CA ALA A 227 14.50 3.38 -12.08
C ALA A 227 15.70 4.21 -12.56
N ALA A 228 16.88 3.58 -12.63
CA ALA A 228 18.13 4.19 -13.06
C ALA A 228 18.17 4.43 -14.58
#